data_db6a911838fa095f620dd8f7df9561d3
#
_entry.id   db6a911838fa095f620dd8f7df9561d3
#
_cell.length_a   1.000
_cell.length_b   1.000
_cell.length_c   1.000
_cell.angle_alpha   90.00
_cell.angle_beta   90.00
_cell.angle_gamma   90.00
#
_symmetry.space_group_name_H-M   'P 1'
#
loop_
_entity.id
_entity.type
_entity.pdbx_description
1 polymer ?
#
loop_
_entity_poly.entity_id
_entity_poly.type
_entity_poly.pdbx_seq_one_letter_code
_entity_poly.pdbx_strand_id
1 'polypeptide(L)'
;MAPRSPDTSDDVRLELTLPSTPAYVGTARAFVAAAARHFGAGEEDVADLKVAVSEACSGAVRATGEGTKPFHLLVDAQPHELRVEIMTPGSPPLEEPVAEVDPDLPPGEFEEAVRATLINALFPDATFEHQDGGLSVRFAVSLIPSEPE
;
A
#
# COMPACT_ATOMS: atom_id res chain seq x y z
N MET A 1 28.44 0.76 -21.83
CA MET A 1 27.39 0.87 -20.84
C MET A 1 27.82 1.73 -19.67
N ALA A 2 26.98 2.69 -19.32
CA ALA A 2 27.32 3.59 -18.24
C ALA A 2 27.17 2.87 -16.90
N PRO A 3 28.13 2.99 -16.02
CA PRO A 3 28.00 2.41 -14.70
C PRO A 3 26.91 3.11 -13.91
N ARG A 4 26.26 2.34 -13.09
CA ARG A 4 25.24 2.92 -12.25
C ARG A 4 25.91 3.72 -11.15
N SER A 5 25.20 4.77 -10.77
CA SER A 5 25.65 5.54 -9.63
C SER A 5 25.64 4.66 -8.38
N PRO A 6 26.63 4.80 -7.50
CA PRO A 6 26.56 4.04 -6.24
C PRO A 6 25.30 4.32 -5.44
N ASP A 7 24.77 5.54 -5.54
CA ASP A 7 23.58 5.89 -4.80
C ASP A 7 22.37 5.10 -5.28
N THR A 8 22.25 4.91 -6.60
CA THR A 8 21.10 4.23 -7.13
C THR A 8 21.20 2.74 -6.96
N SER A 9 22.40 2.21 -6.74
CA SER A 9 22.54 0.77 -6.58
C SER A 9 21.89 0.28 -5.30
N ASP A 10 21.66 1.17 -4.33
CA ASP A 10 21.02 0.80 -3.08
C ASP A 10 19.51 0.92 -3.13
N ASP A 11 18.99 1.52 -4.18
CA ASP A 11 17.54 1.70 -4.31
C ASP A 11 17.00 0.62 -5.24
N VAL A 12 15.98 -0.07 -4.77
CA VAL A 12 15.35 -1.11 -5.57
C VAL A 12 13.88 -0.77 -5.70
N ARG A 13 13.39 -0.82 -6.92
CA ARG A 13 12.00 -0.53 -7.19
C ARG A 13 11.35 -1.76 -7.80
N LEU A 14 10.32 -2.25 -7.13
CA LEU A 14 9.57 -3.40 -7.59
C LEU A 14 8.17 -2.95 -7.95
N GLU A 15 7.67 -3.43 -9.08
CA GLU A 15 6.34 -3.06 -9.55
C GLU A 15 5.55 -4.31 -9.84
N LEU A 16 4.27 -4.27 -9.52
CA LEU A 16 3.39 -5.39 -9.75
C LEU A 16 2.04 -4.87 -10.20
N THR A 17 1.51 -5.44 -11.25
CA THR A 17 0.20 -5.09 -11.76
C THR A 17 -0.69 -6.30 -11.63
N LEU A 18 -1.84 -6.15 -10.99
CA LEU A 18 -2.73 -7.26 -10.71
C LEU A 18 -4.15 -6.94 -11.15
N PRO A 19 -4.88 -7.95 -11.61
CA PRO A 19 -6.30 -7.74 -11.90
C PRO A 19 -7.05 -7.36 -10.63
N SER A 20 -8.08 -6.53 -10.78
CA SER A 20 -8.89 -6.08 -9.64
C SER A 20 -9.94 -7.14 -9.29
N THR A 21 -9.48 -8.29 -8.86
CA THR A 21 -10.37 -9.34 -8.39
C THR A 21 -9.93 -9.78 -7.00
N PRO A 22 -10.88 -10.28 -6.20
CA PRO A 22 -10.53 -10.66 -4.82
C PRO A 22 -9.42 -11.71 -4.75
N ALA A 23 -9.29 -12.54 -5.78
CA ALA A 23 -8.28 -13.59 -5.76
C ALA A 23 -6.87 -13.04 -5.67
N TYR A 24 -6.64 -11.82 -6.13
CA TYR A 24 -5.29 -11.27 -6.18
C TYR A 24 -4.94 -10.38 -5.00
N VAL A 25 -5.87 -10.18 -4.06
CA VAL A 25 -5.55 -9.42 -2.85
C VAL A 25 -4.51 -10.16 -2.03
N GLY A 26 -4.67 -11.48 -1.92
CA GLY A 26 -3.67 -12.28 -1.20
C GLY A 26 -2.32 -12.25 -1.88
N THR A 27 -2.30 -12.22 -3.22
CA THR A 27 -1.05 -12.13 -3.96
C THR A 27 -0.34 -10.81 -3.66
N ALA A 28 -1.10 -9.71 -3.64
CA ALA A 28 -0.52 -8.41 -3.32
C ALA A 28 0.09 -8.41 -1.92
N ARG A 29 -0.65 -8.95 -0.96
CA ARG A 29 -0.17 -9.03 0.41
C ARG A 29 1.10 -9.85 0.51
N ALA A 30 1.12 -11.01 -0.15
CA ALA A 30 2.30 -11.87 -0.10
C ALA A 30 3.51 -11.20 -0.75
N PHE A 31 3.28 -10.48 -1.85
CA PHE A 31 4.34 -9.79 -2.54
C PHE A 31 5.00 -8.74 -1.65
N VAL A 32 4.18 -7.91 -1.02
CA VAL A 32 4.72 -6.86 -0.17
C VAL A 32 5.40 -7.45 1.06
N ALA A 33 4.82 -8.50 1.65
CA ALA A 33 5.43 -9.14 2.81
C ALA A 33 6.80 -9.71 2.46
N ALA A 34 6.89 -10.40 1.32
CA ALA A 34 8.16 -10.99 0.90
C ALA A 34 9.20 -9.91 0.63
N ALA A 35 8.79 -8.84 -0.05
CA ALA A 35 9.71 -7.75 -0.32
C ALA A 35 10.20 -7.12 0.99
N ALA A 36 9.27 -6.89 1.92
CA ALA A 36 9.63 -6.26 3.18
C ALA A 36 10.63 -7.10 3.96
N ARG A 37 10.40 -8.40 4.01
CA ARG A 37 11.33 -9.29 4.70
C ARG A 37 12.69 -9.31 4.01
N HIS A 38 12.67 -9.31 2.70
CA HIS A 38 13.91 -9.34 1.94
C HIS A 38 14.78 -8.11 2.25
N PHE A 39 14.15 -6.97 2.43
CA PHE A 39 14.88 -5.74 2.69
C PHE A 39 15.08 -5.45 4.17
N GLY A 40 14.67 -6.36 5.04
CA GLY A 40 15.03 -6.26 6.45
C GLY A 40 14.00 -5.63 7.36
N ALA A 41 12.75 -5.54 6.94
CA ALA A 41 11.71 -5.01 7.81
C ALA A 41 11.47 -5.98 8.96
N GLY A 42 11.14 -5.41 10.14
CA GLY A 42 10.80 -6.24 11.29
C GLY A 42 9.47 -6.93 11.10
N GLU A 43 9.26 -8.02 11.84
CA GLU A 43 8.05 -8.81 11.67
C GLU A 43 6.77 -8.04 12.05
N GLU A 44 6.89 -7.12 12.99
CA GLU A 44 5.73 -6.28 13.31
C GLU A 44 5.36 -5.39 12.14
N ASP A 45 6.36 -4.83 11.49
CA ASP A 45 6.12 -3.99 10.33
C ASP A 45 5.56 -4.82 9.17
N VAL A 46 6.06 -6.03 9.01
CA VAL A 46 5.54 -6.91 7.97
C VAL A 46 4.06 -7.19 8.22
N ALA A 47 3.69 -7.45 9.47
CA ALA A 47 2.30 -7.73 9.80
C ALA A 47 1.42 -6.51 9.51
N ASP A 48 1.89 -5.32 9.87
CA ASP A 48 1.13 -4.10 9.60
C ASP A 48 0.99 -3.84 8.11
N LEU A 49 2.07 -4.08 7.36
CA LEU A 49 2.01 -3.92 5.91
C LEU A 49 0.99 -4.86 5.29
N LYS A 50 0.93 -6.10 5.76
CA LYS A 50 -0.02 -7.05 5.22
C LYS A 50 -1.46 -6.57 5.42
N VAL A 51 -1.76 -6.02 6.58
CA VAL A 51 -3.10 -5.51 6.84
C VAL A 51 -3.39 -4.31 5.96
N ALA A 52 -2.46 -3.35 5.90
CA ALA A 52 -2.70 -2.14 5.13
C ALA A 52 -2.85 -2.43 3.64
N VAL A 53 -2.01 -3.32 3.11
CA VAL A 53 -2.10 -3.70 1.70
C VAL A 53 -3.43 -4.40 1.42
N SER A 54 -3.84 -5.30 2.32
CA SER A 54 -5.11 -6.00 2.13
C SER A 54 -6.27 -5.03 2.10
N GLU A 55 -6.28 -4.06 3.00
CA GLU A 55 -7.37 -3.09 3.05
C GLU A 55 -7.39 -2.20 1.81
N ALA A 56 -6.23 -1.71 1.40
CA ALA A 56 -6.16 -0.85 0.23
C ALA A 56 -6.58 -1.60 -1.03
N CYS A 57 -6.09 -2.82 -1.19
CA CYS A 57 -6.41 -3.60 -2.38
C CYS A 57 -7.88 -4.03 -2.41
N SER A 58 -8.44 -4.37 -1.25
CA SER A 58 -9.85 -4.73 -1.19
C SER A 58 -10.71 -3.55 -1.58
N GLY A 59 -10.32 -2.36 -1.14
CA GLY A 59 -11.04 -1.16 -1.55
C GLY A 59 -10.98 -0.95 -3.04
N ALA A 60 -9.81 -1.20 -3.64
CA ALA A 60 -9.64 -1.07 -5.08
C ALA A 60 -10.56 -2.02 -5.83
N VAL A 61 -10.62 -3.26 -5.40
CA VAL A 61 -11.44 -4.26 -6.06
C VAL A 61 -12.92 -3.85 -6.03
N ARG A 62 -13.36 -3.39 -4.86
CA ARG A 62 -14.78 -2.99 -4.74
C ARG A 62 -15.09 -1.75 -5.56
N ALA A 63 -14.16 -0.81 -5.61
CA ALA A 63 -14.41 0.46 -6.28
C ALA A 63 -14.47 0.32 -7.79
N THR A 64 -13.59 -0.51 -8.37
CA THR A 64 -13.49 -0.59 -9.82
C THR A 64 -14.40 -1.63 -10.44
N GLY A 65 -14.95 -2.52 -9.63
CA GLY A 65 -15.68 -3.65 -10.17
C GLY A 65 -14.72 -4.72 -10.64
N GLU A 66 -15.16 -5.93 -10.48
CA GLU A 66 -14.31 -7.08 -10.75
C GLU A 66 -13.85 -7.11 -12.19
N GLY A 67 -12.54 -7.19 -12.40
CA GLY A 67 -11.99 -7.44 -13.71
C GLY A 67 -11.98 -6.28 -14.67
N THR A 68 -12.34 -5.07 -14.23
CA THR A 68 -12.41 -3.95 -15.17
C THR A 68 -11.06 -3.31 -15.41
N LYS A 69 -10.34 -2.95 -14.34
CA LYS A 69 -9.05 -2.29 -14.47
C LYS A 69 -8.10 -2.84 -13.43
N PRO A 70 -6.85 -3.06 -13.80
CA PRO A 70 -5.90 -3.58 -12.83
C PRO A 70 -5.53 -2.52 -11.80
N PHE A 71 -5.04 -2.98 -10.67
CA PHE A 71 -4.41 -2.08 -9.71
C PHE A 71 -2.92 -2.34 -9.71
N HIS A 72 -2.16 -1.35 -9.25
CA HIS A 72 -0.71 -1.39 -9.33
C HIS A 72 -0.11 -1.25 -7.94
N LEU A 73 0.91 -2.05 -7.69
CA LEU A 73 1.70 -1.95 -6.47
C LEU A 73 3.10 -1.50 -6.83
N LEU A 74 3.63 -0.61 -6.01
CA LEU A 74 4.98 -0.16 -6.15
C LEU A 74 5.66 -0.29 -4.80
N VAL A 75 6.78 -1.00 -4.76
CA VAL A 75 7.60 -1.10 -3.56
C VAL A 75 8.95 -0.47 -3.87
N ASP A 76 9.29 0.54 -3.10
CA ASP A 76 10.50 1.32 -3.32
C ASP A 76 11.36 1.15 -2.09
N ALA A 77 12.41 0.34 -2.21
CA ALA A 77 13.29 0.05 -1.09
C ALA A 77 14.49 0.96 -1.14
N GLN A 78 14.65 1.74 -0.10
CA GLN A 78 15.78 2.64 0.08
C GLN A 78 16.58 2.18 1.29
N PRO A 79 17.78 2.72 1.50
CA PRO A 79 18.62 2.18 2.57
C PRO A 79 17.98 2.14 3.95
N HIS A 80 17.12 3.11 4.26
CA HIS A 80 16.54 3.19 5.59
C HIS A 80 15.03 3.18 5.60
N GLU A 81 14.42 2.95 4.45
CA GLU A 81 12.98 3.07 4.36
C GLU A 81 12.44 2.21 3.23
N LEU A 82 11.33 1.57 3.49
CA LEU A 82 10.60 0.84 2.45
C LEU A 82 9.29 1.56 2.24
N ARG A 83 9.04 2.01 1.03
CA ARG A 83 7.81 2.71 0.68
C ARG A 83 6.93 1.81 -0.15
N VAL A 84 5.64 1.85 0.14
CA VAL A 84 4.66 1.06 -0.60
C VAL A 84 3.61 2.02 -1.13
N GLU A 85 3.31 1.88 -2.40
CA GLU A 85 2.26 2.68 -3.03
C GLU A 85 1.31 1.76 -3.77
N ILE A 86 0.02 1.98 -3.57
CA ILE A 86 -1.01 1.21 -4.25
C ILE A 86 -1.84 2.19 -5.06
N MET A 87 -1.88 1.97 -6.36
CA MET A 87 -2.60 2.85 -7.28
C MET A 87 -3.77 2.12 -7.86
N THR A 88 -4.96 2.71 -7.72
CA THR A 88 -6.20 2.08 -8.14
C THR A 88 -6.95 3.00 -9.09
N PRO A 89 -6.87 2.73 -10.39
CA PRO A 89 -7.57 3.59 -11.36
C PRO A 89 -9.08 3.52 -11.16
N GLY A 90 -9.72 4.66 -11.29
CA GLY A 90 -11.17 4.71 -11.24
C GLY A 90 -11.79 4.63 -9.86
N SER A 91 -10.98 4.66 -8.81
CA SER A 91 -11.53 4.62 -7.46
C SER A 91 -12.15 5.96 -7.08
N PRO A 92 -13.25 5.91 -6.35
CA PRO A 92 -13.83 7.15 -5.84
C PRO A 92 -12.95 7.74 -4.75
N PRO A 93 -13.18 9.00 -4.37
CA PRO A 93 -12.42 9.60 -3.28
C PRO A 93 -12.59 8.82 -1.99
N LEU A 94 -11.45 8.56 -1.32
CA LEU A 94 -11.51 8.07 0.03
C LEU A 94 -11.67 9.25 0.96
N GLU A 95 -12.53 9.07 1.95
CA GLU A 95 -12.65 10.07 3.00
C GLU A 95 -11.34 10.13 3.76
N GLU A 96 -11.02 11.30 4.27
CA GLU A 96 -9.85 11.41 5.12
C GLU A 96 -10.05 10.59 6.38
N PRO A 97 -8.96 10.01 6.90
CA PRO A 97 -9.07 9.27 8.15
C PRO A 97 -9.62 10.16 9.27
N VAL A 98 -10.48 9.60 10.08
CA VAL A 98 -11.08 10.34 11.20
C VAL A 98 -10.88 9.54 12.47
N ALA A 99 -10.99 10.21 13.60
CA ALA A 99 -10.84 9.54 14.88
C ALA A 99 -11.96 8.54 15.13
N GLU A 100 -13.15 8.89 14.69
CA GLU A 100 -14.31 8.01 14.84
C GLU A 100 -15.06 7.96 13.53
N VAL A 101 -15.46 6.76 13.16
CA VAL A 101 -16.25 6.59 11.95
C VAL A 101 -17.71 6.70 12.32
N ASP A 102 -18.44 7.53 11.56
CA ASP A 102 -19.85 7.73 11.78
C ASP A 102 -20.60 6.45 11.41
N PRO A 103 -21.27 5.82 12.38
CA PRO A 103 -21.98 4.57 12.08
C PRO A 103 -23.20 4.74 11.20
N ASP A 104 -23.65 5.98 11.02
CA ASP A 104 -24.84 6.24 10.20
C ASP A 104 -24.51 6.48 8.73
N LEU A 105 -23.24 6.39 8.34
CA LEU A 105 -22.88 6.51 6.95
C LEU A 105 -23.49 5.37 6.13
N PRO A 106 -23.81 5.61 4.86
CA PRO A 106 -24.23 4.52 3.98
C PRO A 106 -23.18 3.42 3.97
N PRO A 107 -23.58 2.16 3.78
CA PRO A 107 -22.63 1.05 3.90
C PRO A 107 -21.33 1.19 3.11
N GLY A 108 -21.41 1.66 1.87
CA GLY A 108 -20.18 1.82 1.10
C GLY A 108 -19.26 2.88 1.66
N GLU A 109 -19.84 4.00 2.07
CA GLU A 109 -19.04 5.09 2.65
C GLU A 109 -18.50 4.71 4.00
N PHE A 110 -19.28 3.95 4.76
CA PHE A 110 -18.83 3.47 6.07
C PHE A 110 -17.60 2.58 5.90
N GLU A 111 -17.64 1.66 4.95
CA GLU A 111 -16.52 0.77 4.72
C GLU A 111 -15.28 1.52 4.28
N GLU A 112 -15.45 2.52 3.41
CA GLU A 112 -14.31 3.31 2.98
C GLU A 112 -13.70 4.09 4.13
N ALA A 113 -14.54 4.66 4.99
CA ALA A 113 -14.04 5.41 6.14
C ALA A 113 -13.30 4.49 7.11
N VAL A 114 -13.83 3.30 7.34
CA VAL A 114 -13.16 2.33 8.22
C VAL A 114 -11.81 1.95 7.65
N ARG A 115 -11.77 1.73 6.33
CA ARG A 115 -10.53 1.34 5.66
C ARG A 115 -9.45 2.39 5.82
N ALA A 116 -9.81 3.64 5.52
CA ALA A 116 -8.86 4.74 5.63
C ALA A 116 -8.39 4.91 7.07
N THR A 117 -9.31 4.80 8.00
CA THR A 117 -8.99 4.97 9.41
C THR A 117 -8.07 3.87 9.89
N LEU A 118 -8.32 2.63 9.46
CA LEU A 118 -7.49 1.51 9.84
C LEU A 118 -6.07 1.66 9.30
N ILE A 119 -5.96 2.03 8.02
CA ILE A 119 -4.63 2.22 7.43
C ILE A 119 -3.90 3.32 8.17
N ASN A 120 -4.58 4.42 8.47
CA ASN A 120 -3.95 5.52 9.17
C ASN A 120 -3.55 5.16 10.59
N ALA A 121 -4.31 4.26 11.24
CA ALA A 121 -3.96 3.82 12.58
C ALA A 121 -2.65 3.03 12.57
N LEU A 122 -2.44 2.22 11.53
CA LEU A 122 -1.22 1.46 11.40
C LEU A 122 -0.07 2.30 10.88
N PHE A 123 -0.37 3.24 10.01
CA PHE A 123 0.63 4.10 9.38
C PHE A 123 0.15 5.54 9.45
N PRO A 124 0.45 6.24 10.56
CA PRO A 124 -0.03 7.61 10.73
C PRO A 124 0.41 8.57 9.64
N ASP A 125 1.52 8.25 8.97
CA ASP A 125 2.01 9.09 7.89
C ASP A 125 1.50 8.67 6.52
N ALA A 126 0.56 7.75 6.46
CA ALA A 126 -0.01 7.33 5.19
C ALA A 126 -0.67 8.50 4.49
N THR A 127 -0.55 8.53 3.17
CA THR A 127 -1.19 9.57 2.36
C THR A 127 -2.14 8.94 1.37
N PHE A 128 -3.20 9.69 1.09
CA PHE A 128 -4.24 9.27 0.17
C PHE A 128 -4.43 10.39 -0.84
N GLU A 129 -4.12 10.13 -2.10
CA GLU A 129 -4.18 11.17 -3.12
C GLU A 129 -5.09 10.75 -4.26
N HIS A 130 -5.87 11.68 -4.72
CA HIS A 130 -6.71 11.51 -5.90
C HIS A 130 -6.08 12.13 -7.09
N GLN A 131 -5.97 11.36 -8.18
CA GLN A 131 -5.39 11.86 -9.41
C GLN A 131 -6.14 11.26 -10.57
N ASP A 132 -6.65 12.10 -11.47
CA ASP A 132 -7.19 11.66 -12.75
C ASP A 132 -8.11 10.46 -12.64
N GLY A 133 -9.03 10.54 -11.69
CA GLY A 133 -10.00 9.47 -11.52
C GLY A 133 -9.47 8.24 -10.83
N GLY A 134 -8.28 8.32 -10.25
CA GLY A 134 -7.72 7.21 -9.51
C GLY A 134 -7.35 7.60 -8.12
N LEU A 135 -6.95 6.62 -7.33
CA LEU A 135 -6.53 6.83 -5.95
C LEU A 135 -5.15 6.24 -5.76
N SER A 136 -4.31 6.96 -5.05
CA SER A 136 -2.99 6.48 -4.68
C SER A 136 -2.90 6.48 -3.16
N VAL A 137 -2.57 5.33 -2.58
CA VAL A 137 -2.38 5.19 -1.15
C VAL A 137 -0.92 4.87 -0.93
N ARG A 138 -0.26 5.63 -0.07
CA ARG A 138 1.17 5.45 0.21
C ARG A 138 1.43 5.34 1.68
N PHE A 139 2.32 4.43 2.03
CA PHE A 139 2.80 4.31 3.40
C PHE A 139 4.19 3.72 3.38
N ALA A 140 4.88 3.81 4.51
CA ALA A 140 6.28 3.42 4.56
C ALA A 140 6.62 2.85 5.93
N VAL A 141 7.63 1.99 5.95
CA VAL A 141 8.19 1.49 7.19
C VAL A 141 9.67 1.80 7.21
N SER A 142 10.20 1.99 8.40
CA SER A 142 11.63 2.21 8.57
C SER A 142 12.35 0.87 8.48
N LEU A 143 13.47 0.88 7.79
CA LEU A 143 14.34 -0.27 7.73
C LEU A 143 15.51 -0.02 8.65
N ILE A 144 15.68 -0.88 9.61
CA ILE A 144 16.79 -0.74 10.54
C ILE A 144 17.94 -1.56 9.98
N PRO A 145 19.05 -0.90 9.63
CA PRO A 145 20.18 -1.65 9.07
C PRO A 145 20.64 -2.68 10.07
N SER A 146 21.04 -3.83 9.57
CA SER A 146 21.64 -4.83 10.42
C SER A 146 22.83 -4.24 11.12
N GLU A 147 22.82 -4.34 12.43
CA GLU A 147 23.96 -3.85 13.18
C GLU A 147 25.09 -4.85 13.07
N PRO A 148 26.25 -4.40 12.72
CA PRO A 148 27.35 -5.33 12.61
C PRO A 148 27.81 -5.81 13.97
N GLU A 149 27.63 -5.11 14.97
CA GLU A 149 28.00 -5.53 16.31
C GLU A 149 29.24 -6.28 16.40
#